data_1e0b4dc1b806f6b6c0e3c3ca60cca4ac
#
_entry.id   1e0b4dc1b806f6b6c0e3c3ca60cca4ac
#
_cell.length_a   1.000
_cell.length_b   1.000
_cell.length_c   1.000
_cell.angle_alpha   90.00
_cell.angle_beta   90.00
_cell.angle_gamma   90.00
#
_symmetry.space_group_name_H-M   'P 1'
#
loop_
_entity.id
_entity.type
_entity.pdbx_description
1 polymer ?
#
loop_
_entity_poly.entity_id
_entity_poly.type
_entity_poly.pdbx_seq_one_letter_code
_entity_poly.pdbx_strand_id
1 'polypeptide(L)'
;MASSSSLNSPREKVRATVPKLIDLTEKVVFGDMWERTELSKRDRSLITVAALVALYRPEQLRLHIERALGNGVTKTEISEIITHMAFYSGWPTAMTAAFVAKEVFEKQE
;
A
#
# COMPACT_ATOMS: atom_id res chain seq x y z
N MET A 1 2.92 -19.95 12.59
CA MET A 1 3.55 -19.00 13.51
C MET A 1 3.83 -17.70 12.77
N ALA A 2 3.46 -16.57 13.37
CA ALA A 2 3.71 -15.28 12.74
C ALA A 2 5.21 -14.97 12.72
N SER A 3 5.68 -14.38 11.62
CA SER A 3 7.05 -13.89 11.54
C SER A 3 7.22 -12.66 12.44
N SER A 4 8.46 -12.31 12.77
CA SER A 4 8.74 -11.10 13.55
C SER A 4 8.26 -9.85 12.82
N SER A 5 8.29 -9.83 11.48
CA SER A 5 7.78 -8.70 10.71
C SER A 5 6.26 -8.57 10.85
N SER A 6 5.53 -9.68 10.93
CA SER A 6 4.07 -9.65 11.19
C SER A 6 3.77 -9.09 12.57
N LEU A 7 4.53 -9.50 13.58
CA LEU A 7 4.35 -9.04 14.96
C LEU A 7 4.64 -7.54 15.09
N ASN A 8 5.51 -7.00 14.23
CA ASN A 8 5.90 -5.60 14.25
C ASN A 8 5.12 -4.73 13.26
N SER A 9 4.15 -5.32 12.54
CA SER A 9 3.35 -4.56 11.59
C SER A 9 2.45 -3.56 12.31
N PRO A 10 2.11 -2.43 11.67
CA PRO A 10 1.19 -1.46 12.28
C PRO A 10 -0.13 -2.09 12.71
N ARG A 11 -0.62 -3.03 11.94
CA ARG A 11 -1.88 -3.72 12.22
C ARG A 11 -1.78 -4.51 13.53
N GLU A 12 -0.65 -5.18 13.77
CA GLU A 12 -0.44 -5.95 14.98
C GLU A 12 -0.42 -5.07 16.23
N LYS A 13 0.10 -3.86 16.10
CA LYS A 13 0.19 -2.89 17.20
C LYS A 13 -1.17 -2.46 17.72
N VAL A 14 -2.21 -2.53 16.90
CA VAL A 14 -3.55 -2.10 17.28
C VAL A 14 -4.53 -3.25 17.49
N ARG A 15 -4.06 -4.49 17.41
CA ARG A 15 -4.92 -5.67 17.56
C ARG A 15 -5.71 -5.65 18.87
N ALA A 16 -5.07 -5.29 19.98
CA ALA A 16 -5.73 -5.25 21.26
C ALA A 16 -6.78 -4.13 21.35
N THR A 17 -6.59 -3.07 20.57
CA THR A 17 -7.51 -1.93 20.57
C THR A 17 -8.74 -2.17 19.67
N VAL A 18 -8.54 -2.78 18.52
CA VAL A 18 -9.61 -3.02 17.53
C VAL A 18 -9.53 -4.46 17.01
N PRO A 19 -9.76 -5.45 17.88
CA PRO A 19 -9.54 -6.87 17.51
C PRO A 19 -10.39 -7.32 16.32
N LYS A 20 -11.63 -6.88 16.24
CA LYS A 20 -12.51 -7.29 15.13
C LYS A 20 -12.02 -6.67 13.80
N LEU A 21 -11.55 -5.43 13.83
CA LEU A 21 -11.02 -4.79 12.63
C LEU A 21 -9.81 -5.58 12.11
N ILE A 22 -8.91 -5.97 13.00
CA ILE A 22 -7.71 -6.70 12.60
C ILE A 22 -8.07 -8.11 12.12
N ASP A 23 -9.02 -8.76 12.77
CA ASP A 23 -9.52 -10.06 12.32
C ASP A 23 -10.09 -10.00 10.91
N LEU A 24 -10.90 -8.99 10.61
CA LEU A 24 -11.45 -8.77 9.27
C LEU A 24 -10.36 -8.43 8.25
N THR A 25 -9.36 -7.65 8.65
CA THR A 25 -8.23 -7.33 7.79
C THR A 25 -7.52 -8.59 7.34
N GLU A 26 -7.27 -9.51 8.26
CA GLU A 26 -6.56 -10.75 7.94
C GLU A 26 -7.42 -11.75 7.19
N LYS A 27 -8.68 -11.94 7.61
CA LYS A 27 -9.53 -12.96 7.04
C LYS A 27 -10.23 -12.55 5.76
N VAL A 28 -10.65 -11.29 5.67
CA VAL A 28 -11.44 -10.81 4.54
C VAL A 28 -10.58 -10.04 3.54
N VAL A 29 -9.86 -9.04 4.00
CA VAL A 29 -9.05 -8.21 3.08
C VAL A 29 -7.94 -9.05 2.46
N PHE A 30 -7.06 -9.59 3.27
CA PHE A 30 -5.89 -10.33 2.76
C PHE A 30 -6.11 -11.83 2.60
N GLY A 31 -7.01 -12.41 3.38
CA GLY A 31 -7.30 -13.84 3.30
C GLY A 31 -8.32 -14.20 2.22
N ASP A 32 -9.09 -13.24 1.75
CA ASP A 32 -10.12 -13.47 0.73
C ASP A 32 -9.94 -12.52 -0.45
N MET A 33 -10.16 -11.21 -0.26
CA MET A 33 -10.17 -10.24 -1.36
C MET A 33 -8.87 -10.25 -2.16
N TRP A 34 -7.73 -10.15 -1.49
CA TRP A 34 -6.43 -10.13 -2.16
C TRP A 34 -6.03 -11.48 -2.76
N GLU A 35 -6.70 -12.56 -2.37
CA GLU A 35 -6.44 -13.91 -2.91
C GLU A 35 -7.31 -14.23 -4.13
N ARG A 36 -8.26 -13.37 -4.48
CA ARG A 36 -9.11 -13.59 -5.66
C ARG A 36 -8.27 -13.46 -6.92
N THR A 37 -8.56 -14.33 -7.90
CA THR A 37 -7.77 -14.43 -9.13
C THR A 37 -8.25 -13.52 -10.26
N GLU A 38 -9.38 -12.83 -10.10
CA GLU A 38 -9.95 -11.94 -11.10
C GLU A 38 -9.07 -10.72 -11.40
N LEU A 39 -8.23 -10.33 -10.42
CA LEU A 39 -7.13 -9.39 -10.63
C LEU A 39 -5.89 -9.96 -9.99
N SER A 40 -4.75 -9.79 -10.61
CA SER A 40 -3.48 -10.21 -10.03
C SER A 40 -3.15 -9.35 -8.79
N LYS A 41 -2.30 -9.85 -7.93
CA LYS A 41 -1.82 -9.07 -6.78
C LYS A 41 -1.09 -7.81 -7.24
N ARG A 42 -0.39 -7.91 -8.37
CA ARG A 42 0.27 -6.76 -8.99
C ARG A 42 -0.74 -5.67 -9.35
N ASP A 43 -1.81 -6.04 -10.05
CA ASP A 43 -2.84 -5.07 -10.46
C ASP A 43 -3.60 -4.51 -9.26
N ARG A 44 -3.86 -5.33 -8.24
CA ARG A 44 -4.47 -4.86 -6.99
C ARG A 44 -3.58 -3.81 -6.33
N SER A 45 -2.27 -4.01 -6.36
CA SER A 45 -1.31 -3.04 -5.82
C SER A 45 -1.33 -1.73 -6.60
N LEU A 46 -1.42 -1.79 -7.93
CA LEU A 46 -1.50 -0.58 -8.77
C LEU A 46 -2.70 0.28 -8.37
N ILE A 47 -3.87 -0.33 -8.28
CA ILE A 47 -5.09 0.43 -7.97
C ILE A 47 -5.11 0.90 -6.51
N THR A 48 -4.54 0.12 -5.60
CA THR A 48 -4.47 0.51 -4.18
C THR A 48 -3.54 1.72 -4.00
N VAL A 49 -2.37 1.71 -4.64
CA VAL A 49 -1.46 2.84 -4.60
C VAL A 49 -2.15 4.10 -5.17
N ALA A 50 -2.81 3.99 -6.32
CA ALA A 50 -3.53 5.11 -6.92
C ALA A 50 -4.61 5.65 -5.97
N ALA A 51 -5.38 4.76 -5.35
CA ALA A 51 -6.43 5.16 -4.41
C ALA A 51 -5.85 5.90 -3.20
N LEU A 52 -4.75 5.41 -2.64
CA LEU A 52 -4.15 6.03 -1.45
C LEU A 52 -3.50 7.38 -1.76
N VAL A 53 -2.98 7.55 -2.98
CA VAL A 53 -2.53 8.87 -3.45
C VAL A 53 -3.72 9.83 -3.48
N ALA A 54 -4.80 9.43 -4.15
CA ALA A 54 -5.99 10.27 -4.33
C ALA A 54 -6.67 10.63 -3.02
N LEU A 55 -6.75 9.67 -2.10
CA LEU A 55 -7.40 9.86 -0.81
C LEU A 55 -6.52 10.58 0.21
N TYR A 56 -5.30 10.89 -0.15
CA TYR A 56 -4.32 11.53 0.71
C TYR A 56 -4.09 10.74 2.00
N ARG A 57 -3.56 9.50 1.84
CA ARG A 57 -3.29 8.59 2.94
C ARG A 57 -1.80 8.21 2.96
N PRO A 58 -0.90 9.15 3.31
CA PRO A 58 0.54 8.92 3.19
C PRO A 58 1.07 7.77 4.05
N GLU A 59 0.50 7.55 5.23
CA GLU A 59 0.97 6.48 6.11
C GLU A 59 0.69 5.10 5.51
N GLN A 60 -0.53 4.89 5.02
CA GLN A 60 -0.90 3.63 4.37
C GLN A 60 -0.22 3.49 3.01
N LEU A 61 -0.01 4.60 2.31
CA LEU A 61 0.68 4.60 1.03
C LEU A 61 2.09 4.04 1.14
N ARG A 62 2.81 4.40 2.20
CA ARG A 62 4.17 3.90 2.44
C ARG A 62 4.21 2.37 2.41
N LEU A 63 3.33 1.74 3.17
CA LEU A 63 3.24 0.28 3.24
C LEU A 63 2.83 -0.33 1.91
N HIS A 64 1.90 0.31 1.20
CA HIS A 64 1.41 -0.23 -0.06
C HIS A 64 2.38 -0.02 -1.22
N ILE A 65 3.23 0.99 -1.19
CA ILE A 65 4.32 1.09 -2.17
C ILE A 65 5.30 -0.07 -1.96
N GLU A 66 5.67 -0.37 -0.71
CA GLU A 66 6.53 -1.51 -0.41
C GLU A 66 5.90 -2.81 -0.90
N ARG A 67 4.62 -3.01 -0.62
CA ARG A 67 3.87 -4.20 -1.06
C ARG A 67 3.79 -4.27 -2.57
N ALA A 68 3.57 -3.14 -3.24
CA ALA A 68 3.50 -3.08 -4.71
C ALA A 68 4.81 -3.54 -5.33
N LEU A 69 5.94 -3.06 -4.82
CA LEU A 69 7.27 -3.49 -5.28
C LEU A 69 7.43 -5.00 -5.10
N GLY A 70 7.00 -5.53 -3.95
CA GLY A 70 7.03 -6.97 -3.67
C GLY A 70 6.13 -7.78 -4.60
N ASN A 71 5.06 -7.19 -5.10
CA ASN A 71 4.11 -7.83 -6.00
C ASN A 71 4.46 -7.63 -7.48
N GLY A 72 5.62 -7.04 -7.77
CA GLY A 72 6.11 -6.93 -9.15
C GLY A 72 5.87 -5.60 -9.83
N VAL A 73 5.31 -4.61 -9.12
CA VAL A 73 5.21 -3.25 -9.66
C VAL A 73 6.60 -2.62 -9.59
N THR A 74 7.02 -1.93 -10.64
CA THR A 74 8.35 -1.34 -10.70
C THR A 74 8.35 0.08 -10.13
N LYS A 75 9.55 0.57 -9.78
CA LYS A 75 9.72 1.96 -9.34
C LYS A 75 9.26 2.94 -10.42
N THR A 76 9.53 2.62 -11.68
CA THR A 76 9.07 3.43 -12.82
C THR A 76 7.56 3.50 -12.87
N GLU A 77 6.90 2.38 -12.63
CA GLU A 77 5.44 2.33 -12.61
C GLU A 77 4.86 3.12 -11.44
N ILE A 78 5.47 3.03 -10.26
CA ILE A 78 5.04 3.85 -9.11
C ILE A 78 5.17 5.35 -9.46
N SER A 79 6.29 5.74 -10.06
CA SER A 79 6.49 7.12 -10.51
C SER A 79 5.40 7.55 -11.49
N GLU A 80 5.04 6.68 -12.43
CA GLU A 80 4.01 6.98 -13.42
C GLU A 80 2.62 7.11 -12.80
N ILE A 81 2.29 6.25 -11.82
CA ILE A 81 1.03 6.36 -11.08
C ILE A 81 0.92 7.73 -10.41
N ILE A 82 1.97 8.13 -9.70
CA ILE A 82 1.97 9.40 -8.97
C ILE A 82 1.81 10.58 -9.93
N THR A 83 2.55 10.55 -11.04
CA THR A 83 2.48 11.60 -12.06
C THR A 83 1.08 11.67 -12.67
N HIS A 84 0.51 10.53 -13.01
CA HIS A 84 -0.83 10.44 -13.56
C HIS A 84 -1.86 11.02 -12.58
N MET A 85 -1.77 10.62 -11.31
CA MET A 85 -2.73 11.03 -10.29
C MET A 85 -2.68 12.51 -9.99
N ALA A 86 -1.58 13.21 -10.28
CA ALA A 86 -1.51 14.66 -10.12
C ALA A 86 -2.61 15.37 -10.92
N PHE A 87 -2.99 14.80 -12.06
CA PHE A 87 -4.02 15.37 -12.93
C PHE A 87 -5.44 15.01 -12.51
N TYR A 88 -5.60 13.99 -11.66
CA TYR A 88 -6.92 13.52 -11.22
C TYR A 88 -7.22 13.84 -9.77
N SER A 89 -6.22 13.90 -8.91
CA SER A 89 -6.42 14.15 -7.48
C SER A 89 -5.76 15.43 -6.96
N GLY A 90 -5.00 16.10 -7.81
CA GLY A 90 -4.37 17.36 -7.45
C GLY A 90 -2.87 17.24 -7.21
N TRP A 91 -2.18 18.33 -7.51
CA TRP A 91 -0.71 18.37 -7.41
C TRP A 91 -0.20 18.16 -5.99
N PRO A 92 -0.81 18.78 -4.94
CA PRO A 92 -0.33 18.57 -3.58
C PRO A 92 -0.36 17.11 -3.12
N THR A 93 -1.40 16.35 -3.47
CA THR A 93 -1.46 14.93 -3.09
C THR A 93 -0.36 14.14 -3.79
N ALA A 94 -0.09 14.45 -5.06
CA ALA A 94 0.98 13.80 -5.81
C ALA A 94 2.36 14.15 -5.24
N MET A 95 2.59 15.39 -4.83
CA MET A 95 3.86 15.78 -4.22
C MET A 95 4.09 15.04 -2.90
N THR A 96 3.06 14.92 -2.07
CA THR A 96 3.17 14.14 -0.84
C THR A 96 3.52 12.68 -1.15
N ALA A 97 2.84 12.09 -2.14
CA ALA A 97 3.12 10.72 -2.57
C ALA A 97 4.56 10.56 -3.08
N ALA A 98 5.07 11.58 -3.78
CA ALA A 98 6.45 11.55 -4.30
C ALA A 98 7.46 11.47 -3.15
N PHE A 99 7.26 12.23 -2.07
CA PHE A 99 8.14 12.16 -0.90
C PHE A 99 8.07 10.79 -0.23
N VAL A 100 6.88 10.21 -0.13
CA VAL A 100 6.70 8.87 0.43
C VAL A 100 7.43 7.84 -0.42
N ALA A 101 7.25 7.90 -1.74
CA ALA A 101 7.92 6.97 -2.67
C ALA A 101 9.43 7.09 -2.58
N LYS A 102 9.95 8.32 -2.50
CA LYS A 102 11.38 8.56 -2.35
C LYS A 102 11.95 7.83 -1.13
N GLU A 103 11.28 7.96 0.01
CA GLU A 103 11.71 7.28 1.24
C GLU A 103 11.71 5.75 1.09
N VAL A 104 10.67 5.20 0.48
CA VAL A 104 10.58 3.76 0.27
C VAL A 104 11.68 3.29 -0.69
N PHE A 105 11.90 4.01 -1.78
CA PHE A 105 12.91 3.64 -2.77
C PHE A 105 14.32 3.67 -2.19
N GLU A 106 14.62 4.64 -1.34
CA GLU A 106 15.92 4.73 -0.68
C GLU A 106 16.18 3.53 0.24
N LYS A 107 15.14 3.04 0.90
CA LYS A 107 15.26 1.85 1.75
C LYS A 107 15.44 0.56 0.96
N GLN A 108 15.04 0.54 -0.31
CA GLN A 108 15.17 -0.62 -1.18
C GLN A 108 16.56 -0.73 -1.81
N GLU A 109 17.39 0.26 -1.61
CA GLU A 109 18.79 0.28 -2.11
C GLU A 109 19.78 -0.29 -1.03
#